data_15afe68a9cb690fab97341a49199ec14
#
_entry.id   15afe68a9cb690fab97341a49199ec14
#
_cell.length_a   1.000
_cell.length_b   1.000
_cell.length_c   1.000
_cell.angle_alpha   90.00
_cell.angle_beta   90.00
_cell.angle_gamma   90.00
#
_symmetry.space_group_name_H-M   'P 1'
#
loop_
_entity.id
_entity.type
_entity.pdbx_description
1 polymer ?
#
loop_
_entity_poly.entity_id
_entity_poly.type
_entity_poly.pdbx_seq_one_letter_code
_entity_poly.pdbx_strand_id
1 'polypeptide(L)'
;MLISDDTFEPGARNIPPALLPGGDLSSVVFFDIETTGLSWRTSHLYLIGAAWMDGSVWHIRQWFLQKPSEEPELLDQFSDFLKGFSRLIHYNGQTFDLPYLRHKYSFYRRSCPLDAPESTDLYRLLQPFRKLFSLSSLKQKDVERLLAFPRQDRMDGGELTGCYREYLQTGSEELYRLMLLHNHDDVLGMVSLLPLLACPALFRGHFAAADARQAGDELQLLLLPELPLPLPLRAENELCSLAAGGNHACITVPGVRETMKHFFPDYKNYFYLPLEDTAVHKSIGIYVDAEHRQKAKADTCYQKTEGLFFPQPAVRFQPDFYREYRQAPSFFRIENSWPGNELELKNYACDLLQRLL
;
A
#
# COMPACT_ATOMS: atom_id res chain seq x y z
N MET A 1 -9.58 -38.28 1.84
CA MET A 1 -9.32 -36.87 2.21
C MET A 1 -9.90 -36.61 3.60
N LEU A 2 -9.19 -35.84 4.42
CA LEU A 2 -9.63 -35.39 5.75
C LEU A 2 -10.01 -33.92 5.69
N ILE A 3 -11.04 -33.50 6.43
CA ILE A 3 -11.43 -32.10 6.60
C ILE A 3 -11.34 -31.79 8.08
N SER A 4 -10.66 -30.70 8.41
CA SER A 4 -10.59 -30.13 9.75
C SER A 4 -11.28 -28.77 9.75
N ASP A 5 -12.20 -28.57 10.68
CA ASP A 5 -12.88 -27.30 10.91
C ASP A 5 -12.57 -26.81 12.33
N ASP A 6 -12.25 -25.53 12.45
CA ASP A 6 -12.02 -24.85 13.72
C ASP A 6 -12.58 -23.43 13.69
N THR A 7 -12.64 -22.78 14.84
CA THR A 7 -13.08 -21.38 15.00
C THR A 7 -12.08 -20.63 15.85
N PHE A 8 -11.94 -19.34 15.60
CA PHE A 8 -11.01 -18.51 16.36
C PHE A 8 -11.53 -17.06 16.52
N GLU A 9 -10.99 -16.37 17.51
CA GLU A 9 -11.26 -14.96 17.75
C GLU A 9 -9.98 -14.14 17.47
N PRO A 10 -9.83 -13.51 16.30
CA PRO A 10 -8.60 -12.78 15.97
C PRO A 10 -8.53 -11.37 16.60
N GLY A 11 -9.23 -11.12 17.70
CA GLY A 11 -9.37 -9.77 18.27
C GLY A 11 -10.11 -8.81 17.33
N ALA A 12 -10.66 -7.72 17.85
CA ALA A 12 -11.40 -6.72 17.05
C ALA A 12 -10.50 -6.11 15.97
N ARG A 13 -10.71 -6.46 14.72
CA ARG A 13 -9.88 -6.00 13.60
C ARG A 13 -10.75 -5.50 12.47
N ASN A 14 -10.66 -4.20 12.22
CA ASN A 14 -11.33 -3.58 11.10
C ASN A 14 -10.45 -3.73 9.85
N ILE A 15 -11.00 -4.33 8.80
CA ILE A 15 -10.40 -4.20 7.46
C ILE A 15 -10.74 -2.80 6.94
N PRO A 16 -9.74 -2.05 6.42
CA PRO A 16 -10.02 -0.75 5.81
C PRO A 16 -11.07 -0.88 4.72
N PRO A 17 -12.15 -0.07 4.73
CA PRO A 17 -13.18 -0.10 3.69
C PRO A 17 -12.63 0.03 2.27
N ALA A 18 -11.54 0.78 2.12
CA ALA A 18 -10.83 0.96 0.85
C ALA A 18 -10.23 -0.32 0.25
N LEU A 19 -9.99 -1.33 1.07
CA LEU A 19 -9.47 -2.62 0.62
C LEU A 19 -10.61 -3.59 0.29
N LEU A 20 -11.77 -3.33 0.85
CA LEU A 20 -12.99 -4.10 0.66
C LEU A 20 -14.13 -3.14 0.33
N PRO A 21 -14.44 -2.94 -0.96
CA PRO A 21 -15.63 -2.19 -1.33
C PRO A 21 -16.85 -2.73 -0.58
N GLY A 22 -17.49 -1.86 0.22
CA GLY A 22 -18.60 -2.23 1.09
C GLY A 22 -18.24 -2.66 2.50
N GLY A 23 -16.95 -2.90 2.83
CA GLY A 23 -16.49 -3.23 4.20
C GLY A 23 -16.99 -4.57 4.74
N ASP A 24 -17.55 -5.44 3.87
CA ASP A 24 -18.14 -6.72 4.25
C ASP A 24 -17.12 -7.84 4.20
N LEU A 25 -16.75 -8.36 5.38
CA LEU A 25 -15.87 -9.50 5.54
C LEU A 25 -16.54 -10.84 5.23
N SER A 26 -17.87 -10.90 5.23
CA SER A 26 -18.59 -12.16 5.00
C SER A 26 -18.39 -12.72 3.60
N SER A 27 -18.05 -11.86 2.63
CA SER A 27 -17.77 -12.25 1.24
C SER A 27 -16.28 -12.47 0.94
N VAL A 28 -15.42 -12.47 1.97
CA VAL A 28 -13.97 -12.57 1.84
C VAL A 28 -13.47 -13.90 2.39
N VAL A 29 -12.58 -14.54 1.65
CA VAL A 29 -11.86 -15.73 2.11
C VAL A 29 -10.35 -15.55 1.99
N PHE A 30 -9.64 -15.91 3.05
CA PHE A 30 -8.18 -16.07 3.08
C PHE A 30 -7.86 -17.50 2.75
N PHE A 31 -6.84 -17.75 1.94
CA PHE A 31 -6.44 -19.13 1.66
C PHE A 31 -4.93 -19.24 1.40
N ASP A 32 -4.43 -20.42 1.67
CA ASP A 32 -3.05 -20.84 1.45
C ASP A 32 -3.01 -22.30 1.02
N ILE A 33 -1.99 -22.70 0.26
CA ILE A 33 -1.84 -24.09 -0.22
C ILE A 33 -0.49 -24.69 0.12
N GLU A 34 -0.50 -26.01 0.36
CA GLU A 34 0.70 -26.80 0.54
C GLU A 34 0.88 -27.83 -0.57
N THR A 35 2.08 -27.91 -1.10
CA THR A 35 2.41 -28.77 -2.22
C THR A 35 3.67 -29.58 -1.97
N THR A 36 3.80 -30.71 -2.65
CA THR A 36 5.00 -31.55 -2.56
C THR A 36 6.17 -31.04 -3.39
N GLY A 37 6.06 -29.85 -3.97
CA GLY A 37 7.10 -29.18 -4.76
C GLY A 37 6.56 -28.08 -5.62
N LEU A 38 7.45 -27.29 -6.23
CA LEU A 38 7.10 -26.07 -6.95
C LEU A 38 6.46 -26.29 -8.34
N SER A 39 6.68 -27.44 -8.95
CA SER A 39 6.17 -27.72 -10.30
C SER A 39 4.85 -28.49 -10.23
N TRP A 40 3.76 -27.88 -10.64
CA TRP A 40 2.44 -28.49 -10.72
C TRP A 40 2.40 -29.82 -11.52
N ARG A 41 3.37 -30.03 -12.44
CA ARG A 41 3.45 -31.25 -13.27
C ARG A 41 3.97 -32.47 -12.51
N THR A 42 4.87 -32.23 -11.56
CA THR A 42 5.61 -33.29 -10.87
C THR A 42 5.34 -33.34 -9.38
N SER A 43 4.51 -32.43 -8.88
CA SER A 43 4.12 -32.36 -7.47
C SER A 43 2.60 -32.47 -7.29
N HIS A 44 2.19 -32.69 -6.07
CA HIS A 44 0.80 -32.79 -5.65
C HIS A 44 0.44 -31.64 -4.71
N LEU A 45 -0.75 -31.12 -4.88
CA LEU A 45 -1.43 -30.29 -3.88
C LEU A 45 -1.92 -31.23 -2.79
N TYR A 46 -1.48 -31.09 -1.56
CA TYR A 46 -1.88 -32.02 -0.50
C TYR A 46 -2.69 -31.37 0.62
N LEU A 47 -2.69 -30.03 0.70
CA LEU A 47 -3.43 -29.30 1.71
C LEU A 47 -3.86 -27.95 1.14
N ILE A 48 -5.10 -27.57 1.40
CA ILE A 48 -5.62 -26.21 1.27
C ILE A 48 -6.15 -25.79 2.64
N GLY A 49 -5.74 -24.62 3.12
CA GLY A 49 -6.33 -23.95 4.27
C GLY A 49 -7.11 -22.72 3.82
N ALA A 50 -8.26 -22.49 4.43
CA ALA A 50 -9.06 -21.30 4.19
C ALA A 50 -9.67 -20.77 5.49
N ALA A 51 -9.65 -19.42 5.66
CA ALA A 51 -10.35 -18.76 6.75
C ALA A 51 -11.34 -17.73 6.23
N TRP A 52 -12.48 -17.63 6.88
CA TRP A 52 -13.54 -16.66 6.55
C TRP A 52 -14.29 -16.25 7.81
N MET A 53 -15.07 -15.20 7.71
CA MET A 53 -15.92 -14.72 8.79
C MET A 53 -17.39 -15.01 8.47
N ASP A 54 -18.09 -15.63 9.42
CA ASP A 54 -19.54 -15.81 9.39
C ASP A 54 -20.15 -15.11 10.62
N GLY A 55 -20.95 -14.09 10.38
CA GLY A 55 -21.41 -13.18 11.44
C GLY A 55 -20.23 -12.50 12.15
N SER A 56 -19.99 -12.86 13.40
CA SER A 56 -18.85 -12.35 14.20
C SER A 56 -17.78 -13.40 14.49
N VAL A 57 -17.93 -14.60 13.97
CA VAL A 57 -17.04 -15.74 14.23
C VAL A 57 -16.15 -15.99 13.04
N TRP A 58 -14.88 -16.13 13.31
CA TRP A 58 -13.93 -16.58 12.31
C TRP A 58 -13.88 -18.09 12.29
N HIS A 59 -13.93 -18.65 11.08
CA HIS A 59 -13.82 -20.06 10.80
C HIS A 59 -12.53 -20.32 10.03
N ILE A 60 -11.94 -21.48 10.25
CA ILE A 60 -10.87 -22.02 9.42
C ILE A 60 -11.25 -23.44 9.01
N ARG A 61 -11.01 -23.76 7.76
CA ARG A 61 -11.18 -25.09 7.20
C ARG A 61 -9.92 -25.50 6.48
N GLN A 62 -9.54 -26.76 6.69
CA GLN A 62 -8.40 -27.36 6.03
C GLN A 62 -8.82 -28.66 5.36
N TRP A 63 -8.48 -28.80 4.08
CA TRP A 63 -8.67 -30.02 3.30
C TRP A 63 -7.32 -30.69 3.10
N PHE A 64 -7.13 -31.85 3.72
CA PHE A 64 -5.88 -32.61 3.71
C PHE A 64 -6.03 -33.90 2.92
N LEU A 65 -5.11 -34.17 1.99
CA LEU A 65 -5.09 -35.44 1.23
C LEU A 65 -4.36 -36.54 1.99
N GLN A 66 -5.04 -37.65 2.22
CA GLN A 66 -4.42 -38.89 2.74
C GLN A 66 -3.62 -39.62 1.66
N LYS A 67 -3.95 -39.38 0.37
CA LYS A 67 -3.25 -39.91 -0.81
C LYS A 67 -3.39 -38.98 -2.01
N PRO A 68 -2.38 -38.91 -2.87
CA PRO A 68 -2.37 -38.02 -4.03
C PRO A 68 -3.56 -38.21 -5.00
N SER A 69 -4.15 -39.42 -5.06
CA SER A 69 -5.31 -39.69 -5.94
C SER A 69 -6.59 -38.96 -5.55
N GLU A 70 -6.64 -38.31 -4.38
CA GLU A 70 -7.77 -37.52 -3.89
C GLU A 70 -7.69 -36.04 -4.38
N GLU A 71 -6.63 -35.64 -5.08
CA GLU A 71 -6.42 -34.26 -5.53
C GLU A 71 -7.59 -33.71 -6.36
N PRO A 72 -8.25 -34.47 -7.28
CA PRO A 72 -9.44 -33.99 -7.99
C PRO A 72 -10.64 -33.69 -7.08
N GLU A 73 -10.85 -34.52 -6.05
CA GLU A 73 -11.91 -34.33 -5.07
C GLU A 73 -11.69 -33.09 -4.23
N LEU A 74 -10.45 -32.84 -3.80
CA LEU A 74 -10.05 -31.61 -3.10
C LEU A 74 -10.40 -30.37 -3.93
N LEU A 75 -10.01 -30.37 -5.21
CA LEU A 75 -10.29 -29.25 -6.13
C LEU A 75 -11.79 -29.03 -6.31
N ASP A 76 -12.59 -30.10 -6.44
CA ASP A 76 -14.04 -30.00 -6.57
C ASP A 76 -14.67 -29.40 -5.29
N GLN A 77 -14.28 -29.85 -4.09
CA GLN A 77 -14.75 -29.31 -2.81
C GLN A 77 -14.33 -27.87 -2.58
N PHE A 78 -13.09 -27.51 -2.92
CA PHE A 78 -12.63 -26.14 -2.83
C PHE A 78 -13.39 -25.22 -3.81
N SER A 79 -13.71 -25.72 -5.02
CA SER A 79 -14.54 -24.97 -5.97
C SER A 79 -15.94 -24.70 -5.44
N ASP A 80 -16.57 -25.70 -4.80
CA ASP A 80 -17.90 -25.54 -4.21
C ASP A 80 -17.88 -24.55 -3.04
N PHE A 81 -16.86 -24.63 -2.22
CA PHE A 81 -16.63 -23.70 -1.10
C PHE A 81 -16.48 -22.25 -1.57
N LEU A 82 -15.69 -22.01 -2.63
CA LEU A 82 -15.43 -20.66 -3.13
C LEU A 82 -16.66 -19.94 -3.72
N LYS A 83 -17.74 -20.64 -4.04
CA LYS A 83 -18.98 -20.04 -4.59
C LYS A 83 -19.62 -19.00 -3.67
N GLY A 84 -19.33 -19.06 -2.37
CA GLY A 84 -19.82 -18.12 -1.35
C GLY A 84 -19.03 -16.80 -1.25
N PHE A 85 -17.92 -16.67 -2.00
CA PHE A 85 -17.00 -15.56 -1.79
C PHE A 85 -16.79 -14.75 -3.06
N SER A 86 -16.72 -13.42 -2.89
CA SER A 86 -16.43 -12.48 -3.98
C SER A 86 -14.97 -11.99 -3.99
N ARG A 87 -14.20 -12.30 -2.93
CA ARG A 87 -12.80 -11.88 -2.80
C ARG A 87 -11.93 -12.97 -2.18
N LEU A 88 -10.76 -13.17 -2.82
CA LEU A 88 -9.70 -14.04 -2.32
C LEU A 88 -8.56 -13.18 -1.75
N ILE A 89 -8.14 -13.46 -0.53
CA ILE A 89 -6.95 -12.86 0.08
C ILE A 89 -5.91 -13.96 0.26
N HIS A 90 -4.69 -13.67 -0.10
CA HIS A 90 -3.54 -14.56 0.00
C HIS A 90 -2.24 -13.78 0.22
N TYR A 91 -1.18 -14.47 0.56
CA TYR A 91 0.15 -13.89 0.73
C TYR A 91 1.10 -14.39 -0.35
N ASN A 92 1.51 -13.52 -1.28
CA ASN A 92 2.34 -13.83 -2.45
C ASN A 92 1.75 -14.89 -3.40
N GLY A 93 0.48 -15.21 -3.27
CA GLY A 93 -0.19 -16.26 -4.03
C GLY A 93 -0.33 -15.97 -5.52
N GLN A 94 -0.18 -14.72 -5.95
CA GLN A 94 -0.15 -14.39 -7.39
C GLN A 94 1.05 -15.00 -8.10
N THR A 95 2.13 -15.30 -7.39
CA THR A 95 3.34 -15.88 -7.97
C THR A 95 3.37 -17.40 -7.92
N PHE A 96 2.65 -18.02 -6.99
CA PHE A 96 2.67 -19.46 -6.80
C PHE A 96 1.26 -20.07 -6.69
N ASP A 97 0.49 -19.79 -5.66
CA ASP A 97 -0.76 -20.49 -5.33
C ASP A 97 -1.78 -20.45 -6.46
N LEU A 98 -2.08 -19.25 -6.96
CA LEU A 98 -3.07 -19.08 -8.03
C LEU A 98 -2.65 -19.74 -9.36
N PRO A 99 -1.42 -19.53 -9.86
CA PRO A 99 -0.94 -20.25 -11.05
C PRO A 99 -0.92 -21.76 -10.86
N TYR A 100 -0.48 -22.24 -9.70
CA TYR A 100 -0.42 -23.67 -9.39
C TYR A 100 -1.82 -24.29 -9.43
N LEU A 101 -2.78 -23.70 -8.74
CA LEU A 101 -4.17 -24.16 -8.73
C LEU A 101 -4.79 -24.12 -10.14
N ARG A 102 -4.65 -23.03 -10.90
CA ARG A 102 -5.14 -22.94 -12.28
C ARG A 102 -4.63 -24.08 -13.15
N HIS A 103 -3.33 -24.38 -13.02
CA HIS A 103 -2.76 -25.51 -13.76
C HIS A 103 -3.31 -26.86 -13.31
N LYS A 104 -3.55 -27.06 -12.01
CA LYS A 104 -4.15 -28.28 -11.49
C LYS A 104 -5.60 -28.45 -11.96
N TYR A 105 -6.42 -27.40 -11.91
CA TYR A 105 -7.78 -27.41 -12.48
C TYR A 105 -7.76 -27.78 -13.97
N SER A 106 -6.88 -27.18 -14.74
CA SER A 106 -6.72 -27.48 -16.17
C SER A 106 -6.27 -28.93 -16.40
N PHE A 107 -5.30 -29.42 -15.64
CA PHE A 107 -4.77 -30.78 -15.72
C PHE A 107 -5.87 -31.83 -15.50
N TYR A 108 -6.71 -31.62 -14.49
CA TYR A 108 -7.85 -32.50 -14.19
C TYR A 108 -9.10 -32.20 -15.00
N ARG A 109 -9.04 -31.25 -15.96
CA ARG A 109 -10.17 -30.83 -16.80
C ARG A 109 -11.38 -30.37 -15.96
N ARG A 110 -11.11 -29.59 -14.92
CA ARG A 110 -12.08 -28.96 -14.05
C ARG A 110 -12.22 -27.47 -14.40
N SER A 111 -13.42 -26.91 -14.19
CA SER A 111 -13.62 -25.46 -14.25
C SER A 111 -12.88 -24.79 -13.10
N CYS A 112 -12.10 -23.75 -13.40
CA CYS A 112 -11.34 -23.02 -12.40
C CYS A 112 -12.23 -21.95 -11.75
N PRO A 113 -12.43 -21.95 -10.42
CA PRO A 113 -13.28 -20.95 -9.75
C PRO A 113 -12.54 -19.64 -9.43
N LEU A 114 -11.22 -19.60 -9.64
CA LEU A 114 -10.36 -18.52 -9.15
C LEU A 114 -10.43 -17.23 -9.97
N ASP A 115 -11.11 -17.23 -11.11
CA ASP A 115 -11.22 -16.08 -11.99
C ASP A 115 -12.49 -15.24 -11.72
N ALA A 116 -13.43 -15.77 -10.93
CA ALA A 116 -14.66 -15.07 -10.58
C ALA A 116 -14.48 -14.06 -9.42
N PRO A 117 -13.82 -14.40 -8.29
CA PRO A 117 -13.61 -13.47 -7.19
C PRO A 117 -12.43 -12.52 -7.46
N GLU A 118 -12.50 -11.32 -6.90
CA GLU A 118 -11.35 -10.40 -6.87
C GLU A 118 -10.21 -10.98 -6.03
N SER A 119 -8.98 -10.85 -6.53
CA SER A 119 -7.79 -11.34 -5.83
C SER A 119 -7.02 -10.19 -5.17
N THR A 120 -6.71 -10.32 -3.90
CA THR A 120 -5.90 -9.36 -3.11
C THR A 120 -4.67 -10.06 -2.54
N ASP A 121 -3.50 -9.60 -2.96
CA ASP A 121 -2.20 -10.12 -2.51
C ASP A 121 -1.61 -9.21 -1.42
N LEU A 122 -1.60 -9.68 -0.16
CA LEU A 122 -1.07 -8.93 0.97
C LEU A 122 0.42 -8.60 0.82
N TYR A 123 1.20 -9.53 0.25
CA TYR A 123 2.62 -9.28 -0.03
C TYR A 123 2.80 -8.04 -0.91
N ARG A 124 2.04 -7.93 -2.01
CA ARG A 124 2.13 -6.80 -2.94
C ARG A 124 1.67 -5.49 -2.32
N LEU A 125 0.65 -5.53 -1.46
CA LEU A 125 0.18 -4.34 -0.75
C LEU A 125 1.22 -3.82 0.25
N LEU A 126 1.96 -4.70 0.90
CA LEU A 126 2.95 -4.36 1.92
C LEU A 126 4.36 -4.13 1.36
N GLN A 127 4.64 -4.59 0.14
CA GLN A 127 5.96 -4.51 -0.49
C GLN A 127 6.54 -3.08 -0.53
N PRO A 128 5.80 -2.01 -0.89
CA PRO A 128 6.33 -0.65 -0.90
C PRO A 128 6.76 -0.19 0.49
N PHE A 129 6.17 -0.74 1.55
CA PHE A 129 6.39 -0.36 2.95
C PHE A 129 7.54 -1.10 3.62
N ARG A 130 8.24 -2.00 2.92
CA ARG A 130 9.32 -2.82 3.49
C ARG A 130 10.36 -2.00 4.25
N LYS A 131 10.83 -0.90 3.65
CA LYS A 131 11.83 -0.01 4.27
C LYS A 131 11.23 0.73 5.47
N LEU A 132 10.01 1.23 5.32
CA LEU A 132 9.28 1.95 6.38
C LEU A 132 9.05 1.07 7.61
N PHE A 133 8.82 -0.22 7.42
CA PHE A 133 8.70 -1.22 8.48
C PHE A 133 10.05 -1.75 8.98
N SER A 134 11.17 -1.29 8.43
CA SER A 134 12.52 -1.76 8.77
C SER A 134 12.68 -3.28 8.61
N LEU A 135 12.00 -3.88 7.62
CA LEU A 135 12.04 -5.32 7.38
C LEU A 135 13.21 -5.69 6.46
N SER A 136 14.00 -6.68 6.88
CA SER A 136 15.04 -7.30 6.05
C SER A 136 14.44 -8.16 4.94
N SER A 137 13.31 -8.81 5.20
CA SER A 137 12.56 -9.63 4.25
C SER A 137 11.05 -9.39 4.39
N LEU A 138 10.31 -9.77 3.34
CA LEU A 138 8.84 -9.78 3.34
C LEU A 138 8.29 -11.20 3.38
N LYS A 139 9.00 -12.16 3.97
CA LYS A 139 8.39 -13.45 4.30
C LYS A 139 7.25 -13.21 5.28
N GLN A 140 6.14 -13.91 5.15
CA GLN A 140 4.97 -13.73 6.00
C GLN A 140 5.33 -13.75 7.48
N LYS A 141 6.13 -14.73 7.93
CA LYS A 141 6.63 -14.85 9.30
C LYS A 141 7.39 -13.60 9.81
N ASP A 142 8.10 -12.88 8.92
CA ASP A 142 8.82 -11.67 9.31
C ASP A 142 7.85 -10.49 9.48
N VAL A 143 6.83 -10.39 8.65
CA VAL A 143 5.79 -9.36 8.75
C VAL A 143 4.89 -9.60 9.96
N GLU A 144 4.54 -10.84 10.26
CA GLU A 144 3.77 -11.24 11.44
C GLU A 144 4.42 -10.79 12.76
N ARG A 145 5.76 -10.81 12.82
CA ARG A 145 6.52 -10.35 14.02
C ARG A 145 6.29 -8.87 14.35
N LEU A 146 5.95 -8.04 13.36
CA LEU A 146 5.62 -6.62 13.60
C LEU A 146 4.41 -6.46 14.53
N LEU A 147 3.47 -7.42 14.46
CA LEU A 147 2.25 -7.43 15.26
C LEU A 147 2.30 -8.46 16.40
N ALA A 148 3.47 -9.04 16.66
CA ALA A 148 3.68 -10.08 17.67
C ALA A 148 2.69 -11.25 17.54
N PHE A 149 2.42 -11.70 16.31
CA PHE A 149 1.57 -12.86 16.08
C PHE A 149 2.17 -14.10 16.75
N PRO A 150 1.42 -14.80 17.61
CA PRO A 150 1.93 -15.90 18.43
C PRO A 150 1.96 -17.22 17.61
N ARG A 151 2.78 -17.28 16.57
CA ARG A 151 2.94 -18.46 15.73
C ARG A 151 3.43 -19.63 16.54
N GLN A 152 2.78 -20.77 16.39
CA GLN A 152 3.16 -22.02 17.06
C GLN A 152 4.06 -22.89 16.17
N ASP A 153 3.83 -22.83 14.86
CA ASP A 153 4.66 -23.53 13.87
C ASP A 153 6.08 -22.95 13.78
N ARG A 154 7.06 -23.85 13.68
CA ARG A 154 8.50 -23.53 13.56
C ARG A 154 9.13 -24.05 12.28
N MET A 155 8.40 -24.84 11.47
CA MET A 155 8.90 -25.46 10.26
C MET A 155 8.96 -24.49 9.09
N ASP A 156 9.76 -24.84 8.09
CA ASP A 156 9.70 -24.16 6.79
C ASP A 156 9.03 -25.05 5.73
N GLY A 157 8.60 -24.43 4.60
CA GLY A 157 7.86 -25.17 3.56
C GLY A 157 8.67 -26.29 2.89
N GLY A 158 10.01 -26.24 2.95
CA GLY A 158 10.87 -27.32 2.44
C GLY A 158 10.84 -28.56 3.32
N GLU A 159 10.82 -28.37 4.63
CA GLU A 159 10.71 -29.46 5.62
C GLU A 159 9.35 -30.15 5.51
N LEU A 160 8.27 -29.40 5.31
CA LEU A 160 6.91 -29.94 5.15
C LEU A 160 6.75 -30.89 3.97
N THR A 161 7.43 -30.62 2.86
CA THR A 161 7.44 -31.54 1.71
C THR A 161 8.00 -32.94 2.11
N GLY A 162 9.00 -32.99 2.98
CA GLY A 162 9.52 -34.20 3.57
C GLY A 162 8.49 -34.91 4.46
N CYS A 163 7.81 -34.12 5.32
CA CYS A 163 6.78 -34.63 6.24
C CYS A 163 5.61 -35.30 5.49
N TYR A 164 5.12 -34.74 4.40
CA TYR A 164 4.05 -35.38 3.64
C TYR A 164 4.47 -36.68 2.98
N ARG A 165 5.69 -36.78 2.44
CA ARG A 165 6.21 -38.02 1.87
C ARG A 165 6.34 -39.14 2.92
N GLU A 166 6.81 -38.80 4.12
CA GLU A 166 6.90 -39.73 5.24
C GLU A 166 5.51 -40.12 5.74
N TYR A 167 4.57 -39.16 5.84
CA TYR A 167 3.19 -39.43 6.18
C TYR A 167 2.53 -40.44 5.25
N LEU A 168 2.77 -40.35 3.94
CA LEU A 168 2.23 -41.31 2.96
C LEU A 168 2.74 -42.76 3.19
N GLN A 169 3.90 -42.93 3.83
CA GLN A 169 4.47 -44.25 4.12
C GLN A 169 4.05 -44.77 5.49
N THR A 170 3.93 -43.89 6.48
CA THR A 170 3.78 -44.27 7.89
C THR A 170 2.36 -44.07 8.43
N GLY A 171 1.58 -43.16 7.83
CA GLY A 171 0.29 -42.73 8.39
C GLY A 171 0.45 -41.97 9.72
N SER A 172 1.62 -41.38 10.00
CA SER A 172 1.92 -40.72 11.28
C SER A 172 0.98 -39.58 11.61
N GLU A 173 0.25 -39.72 12.69
CA GLU A 173 -0.64 -38.68 13.22
C GLU A 173 0.13 -37.42 13.65
N GLU A 174 1.36 -37.55 14.09
CA GLU A 174 2.23 -36.45 14.48
C GLU A 174 2.58 -35.59 13.24
N LEU A 175 2.99 -36.21 12.13
CA LEU A 175 3.28 -35.52 10.88
C LEU A 175 2.04 -34.84 10.31
N TYR A 176 0.88 -35.49 10.38
CA TYR A 176 -0.38 -34.90 9.99
C TYR A 176 -0.67 -33.62 10.78
N ARG A 177 -0.56 -33.65 12.10
CA ARG A 177 -0.77 -32.46 12.96
C ARG A 177 0.21 -31.34 12.69
N LEU A 178 1.48 -31.65 12.44
CA LEU A 178 2.50 -30.65 12.10
C LEU A 178 2.16 -29.91 10.79
N MET A 179 1.75 -30.66 9.76
CA MET A 179 1.36 -30.06 8.47
C MET A 179 0.11 -29.20 8.60
N LEU A 180 -0.89 -29.65 9.34
CA LEU A 180 -2.08 -28.83 9.61
C LEU A 180 -1.73 -27.58 10.41
N LEU A 181 -0.91 -27.67 11.44
CA LEU A 181 -0.50 -26.54 12.27
C LEU A 181 0.22 -25.46 11.44
N HIS A 182 1.11 -25.87 10.54
CA HIS A 182 1.82 -24.94 9.68
C HIS A 182 0.85 -24.11 8.81
N ASN A 183 0.03 -24.78 8.03
CA ASN A 183 -0.94 -24.13 7.16
C ASN A 183 -2.00 -23.35 7.96
N HIS A 184 -2.42 -23.85 9.13
CA HIS A 184 -3.29 -23.14 10.06
C HIS A 184 -2.67 -21.79 10.47
N ASP A 185 -1.40 -21.80 10.91
CA ASP A 185 -0.71 -20.59 11.31
C ASP A 185 -0.47 -19.64 10.11
N ASP A 186 -0.25 -20.15 8.90
CA ASP A 186 -0.13 -19.31 7.70
C ASP A 186 -1.44 -18.60 7.38
N VAL A 187 -2.57 -19.29 7.45
CA VAL A 187 -3.89 -18.68 7.21
C VAL A 187 -4.27 -17.69 8.32
N LEU A 188 -4.07 -18.03 9.59
CA LEU A 188 -4.30 -17.13 10.72
C LEU A 188 -3.36 -15.93 10.70
N GLY A 189 -2.11 -16.15 10.32
CA GLY A 189 -1.11 -15.11 10.14
C GLY A 189 -1.60 -14.04 9.17
N MET A 190 -2.14 -14.43 8.00
CA MET A 190 -2.72 -13.48 7.04
C MET A 190 -3.84 -12.63 7.66
N VAL A 191 -4.77 -13.25 8.40
CA VAL A 191 -5.82 -12.51 9.12
C VAL A 191 -5.22 -11.55 10.13
N SER A 192 -4.14 -11.96 10.82
CA SER A 192 -3.44 -11.14 11.81
C SER A 192 -2.79 -9.90 11.20
N LEU A 193 -2.45 -9.91 9.90
CA LEU A 193 -1.83 -8.79 9.20
C LEU A 193 -2.81 -7.68 8.81
N LEU A 194 -4.11 -7.90 8.91
CA LEU A 194 -5.13 -6.91 8.49
C LEU A 194 -4.92 -5.51 9.07
N PRO A 195 -4.54 -5.32 10.36
CA PRO A 195 -4.26 -3.99 10.88
C PRO A 195 -3.15 -3.23 10.15
N LEU A 196 -2.15 -3.93 9.57
CA LEU A 196 -1.08 -3.28 8.80
C LEU A 196 -1.60 -2.58 7.55
N LEU A 197 -2.77 -2.96 7.05
CA LEU A 197 -3.39 -2.36 5.87
C LEU A 197 -3.83 -0.90 6.12
N ALA A 198 -3.89 -0.46 7.37
CA ALA A 198 -4.04 0.96 7.70
C ALA A 198 -2.88 1.81 7.17
N CYS A 199 -1.67 1.23 7.04
CA CYS A 199 -0.51 1.95 6.49
C CYS A 199 -0.67 2.24 4.99
N PRO A 200 -0.89 1.24 4.09
CA PRO A 200 -1.23 1.52 2.69
C PRO A 200 -2.46 2.43 2.54
N ALA A 201 -3.46 2.32 3.41
CA ALA A 201 -4.64 3.17 3.38
C ALA A 201 -4.28 4.65 3.61
N LEU A 202 -3.46 4.95 4.65
CA LEU A 202 -2.95 6.31 4.88
C LEU A 202 -2.26 6.87 3.64
N PHE A 203 -1.34 6.12 3.02
CA PHE A 203 -0.60 6.57 1.85
C PHE A 203 -1.46 6.68 0.57
N ARG A 204 -2.66 6.09 0.55
CA ARG A 204 -3.66 6.24 -0.52
C ARG A 204 -4.67 7.36 -0.26
N GLY A 205 -4.50 8.14 0.82
CA GLY A 205 -5.36 9.27 1.14
C GLY A 205 -6.58 8.92 2.01
N HIS A 206 -6.59 7.75 2.69
CA HIS A 206 -7.62 7.38 3.66
C HIS A 206 -7.35 8.05 5.01
N PHE A 207 -7.50 9.37 5.03
CA PHE A 207 -7.37 10.24 6.20
C PHE A 207 -8.19 11.51 5.99
N ALA A 208 -8.56 12.18 7.09
CA ALA A 208 -8.97 13.57 7.09
C ALA A 208 -7.75 14.46 7.29
N ALA A 209 -7.61 15.51 6.48
CA ALA A 209 -6.60 16.54 6.68
C ALA A 209 -7.16 17.54 7.69
N ALA A 210 -6.72 17.42 8.95
CA ALA A 210 -7.35 18.13 10.06
C ALA A 210 -6.86 19.56 10.22
N ASP A 211 -5.57 19.83 9.94
CA ASP A 211 -4.95 21.14 10.13
C ASP A 211 -3.69 21.30 9.29
N ALA A 212 -3.37 22.56 8.96
CA ALA A 212 -2.11 22.97 8.36
C ALA A 212 -1.64 24.25 9.03
N ARG A 213 -0.50 24.19 9.70
CA ARG A 213 0.05 25.35 10.42
C ARG A 213 1.51 25.57 10.10
N GLN A 214 1.88 26.83 9.96
CA GLN A 214 3.28 27.24 9.90
C GLN A 214 3.82 27.39 11.33
N ALA A 215 4.94 26.74 11.61
CA ALA A 215 5.65 26.81 12.87
C ALA A 215 7.12 27.23 12.58
N GLY A 216 7.41 28.51 12.69
CA GLY A 216 8.69 29.09 12.25
C GLY A 216 8.88 28.91 10.73
N ASP A 217 9.93 28.23 10.33
CA ASP A 217 10.23 27.95 8.92
C ASP A 217 9.73 26.56 8.47
N GLU A 218 8.89 25.91 9.27
CA GLU A 218 8.29 24.61 8.95
C GLU A 218 6.78 24.73 8.72
N LEU A 219 6.26 23.93 7.83
CA LEU A 219 4.84 23.69 7.65
C LEU A 219 4.49 22.31 8.19
N GLN A 220 3.57 22.24 9.14
CA GLN A 220 3.08 21.02 9.75
C GLN A 220 1.67 20.73 9.26
N LEU A 221 1.47 19.53 8.69
CA LEU A 221 0.19 19.02 8.25
C LEU A 221 -0.26 17.92 9.22
N LEU A 222 -1.37 18.15 9.93
CA LEU A 222 -1.97 17.15 10.82
C LEU A 222 -3.00 16.33 10.06
N LEU A 223 -2.82 15.02 10.04
CA LEU A 223 -3.69 14.06 9.38
C LEU A 223 -4.30 13.13 10.43
N LEU A 224 -5.57 12.80 10.25
CA LEU A 224 -6.30 11.82 11.05
C LEU A 224 -6.58 10.59 10.19
N PRO A 225 -5.78 9.51 10.31
CA PRO A 225 -6.04 8.26 9.60
C PRO A 225 -7.45 7.74 9.88
N GLU A 226 -8.13 7.21 8.86
CA GLU A 226 -9.46 6.58 9.02
C GLU A 226 -9.39 5.34 9.91
N LEU A 227 -8.23 4.70 9.97
CA LEU A 227 -7.96 3.53 10.80
C LEU A 227 -6.71 3.75 11.64
N PRO A 228 -6.70 3.31 12.90
CA PRO A 228 -5.52 3.43 13.75
C PRO A 228 -4.34 2.65 13.17
N LEU A 229 -3.20 3.32 13.06
CA LEU A 229 -1.95 2.68 12.64
C LEU A 229 -1.45 1.75 13.74
N PRO A 230 -1.16 0.47 13.43
CA PRO A 230 -0.81 -0.53 14.45
C PRO A 230 0.60 -0.36 15.00
N LEU A 231 1.44 0.41 14.30
CA LEU A 231 2.82 0.69 14.70
C LEU A 231 3.22 2.12 14.32
N PRO A 232 4.23 2.67 15.02
CA PRO A 232 4.76 3.98 14.66
C PRO A 232 5.47 3.91 13.32
N LEU A 233 5.22 4.91 12.46
CA LEU A 233 5.87 5.08 11.16
C LEU A 233 6.74 6.33 11.21
N ARG A 234 7.93 6.23 10.65
CA ARG A 234 8.83 7.36 10.43
C ARG A 234 9.46 7.25 9.06
N ALA A 235 9.41 8.32 8.31
CA ALA A 235 10.06 8.43 7.01
C ALA A 235 10.51 9.86 6.80
N GLU A 236 11.55 10.05 6.00
CA GLU A 236 12.03 11.37 5.62
C GLU A 236 12.67 11.34 4.24
N ASN A 237 12.60 12.45 3.55
CA ASN A 237 13.33 12.73 2.32
C ASN A 237 13.68 14.24 2.28
N GLU A 238 14.18 14.71 1.14
CA GLU A 238 14.55 16.12 0.94
C GLU A 238 13.38 17.11 1.00
N LEU A 239 12.12 16.63 0.83
CA LEU A 239 10.92 17.47 0.78
C LEU A 239 10.17 17.53 2.10
N CYS A 240 10.14 16.43 2.85
CA CYS A 240 9.35 16.33 4.07
C CYS A 240 9.78 15.18 4.97
N SER A 241 9.29 15.21 6.20
CA SER A 241 9.33 14.08 7.14
C SER A 241 7.92 13.69 7.57
N LEU A 242 7.73 12.41 7.89
CA LEU A 242 6.50 11.83 8.42
C LEU A 242 6.77 11.24 9.80
N ALA A 243 5.93 11.58 10.75
CA ALA A 243 5.79 10.88 12.03
C ALA A 243 4.33 10.50 12.22
N ALA A 244 4.04 9.19 12.30
CA ALA A 244 2.67 8.71 12.41
C ALA A 244 2.56 7.53 13.38
N GLY A 245 1.38 7.34 14.00
CA GLY A 245 1.09 6.24 14.91
C GLY A 245 -0.30 6.40 15.54
N GLY A 246 -0.97 5.27 15.80
CA GLY A 246 -2.34 5.31 16.30
C GLY A 246 -3.25 6.11 15.37
N ASN A 247 -3.96 7.09 15.92
CA ASN A 247 -4.94 7.90 15.19
C ASN A 247 -4.39 9.21 14.62
N HIS A 248 -3.08 9.41 14.61
CA HIS A 248 -2.46 10.66 14.18
C HIS A 248 -1.31 10.42 13.22
N ALA A 249 -1.17 11.32 12.25
CA ALA A 249 0.00 11.44 11.42
C ALA A 249 0.34 12.92 11.23
N CYS A 250 1.61 13.26 11.27
CA CYS A 250 2.10 14.61 11.03
C CYS A 250 3.15 14.57 9.92
N ILE A 251 2.93 15.37 8.87
CA ILE A 251 3.94 15.63 7.86
C ILE A 251 4.55 16.99 8.18
N THR A 252 5.87 17.05 8.30
CA THR A 252 6.61 18.30 8.45
C THR A 252 7.37 18.61 7.16
N VAL A 253 7.09 19.77 6.59
CA VAL A 253 7.71 20.26 5.36
C VAL A 253 8.63 21.43 5.69
N PRO A 254 9.94 21.32 5.48
CA PRO A 254 10.87 22.41 5.69
C PRO A 254 10.64 23.51 4.62
N GLY A 255 10.52 24.74 5.08
CA GLY A 255 10.49 25.91 4.20
C GLY A 255 11.88 26.40 3.90
N VAL A 256 12.04 27.10 2.80
CA VAL A 256 13.29 27.74 2.38
C VAL A 256 13.10 29.24 2.25
N ARG A 257 14.06 30.02 2.83
CA ARG A 257 14.07 31.49 2.68
C ARG A 257 14.99 31.85 1.52
N GLU A 258 14.39 32.17 0.41
CA GLU A 258 15.09 32.49 -0.84
C GLU A 258 14.35 33.56 -1.62
N THR A 259 15.00 34.05 -2.70
CA THR A 259 14.34 34.82 -3.75
C THR A 259 13.99 33.87 -4.88
N MET A 260 12.69 33.66 -5.14
CA MET A 260 12.19 32.77 -6.18
C MET A 260 11.46 33.52 -7.27
N LYS A 261 11.31 32.88 -8.43
CA LYS A 261 10.71 33.41 -9.65
C LYS A 261 9.29 32.86 -9.83
N HIS A 262 8.31 33.76 -10.02
CA HIS A 262 6.99 33.39 -10.53
C HIS A 262 6.97 33.69 -12.03
N PHE A 263 6.73 32.68 -12.88
CA PHE A 263 6.74 32.81 -14.35
C PHE A 263 5.33 33.02 -14.89
N PHE A 264 5.15 34.05 -15.71
CA PHE A 264 3.86 34.33 -16.36
C PHE A 264 3.74 33.50 -17.66
N PRO A 265 2.62 32.78 -17.87
CA PRO A 265 2.44 31.89 -19.03
C PRO A 265 2.25 32.70 -20.35
N ASP A 266 1.72 33.91 -20.28
CA ASP A 266 1.42 34.77 -21.40
C ASP A 266 2.57 35.73 -21.80
N TYR A 267 3.81 35.20 -21.73
CA TYR A 267 5.06 35.95 -21.95
C TYR A 267 5.03 36.86 -23.20
N LYS A 268 4.21 36.57 -24.21
CA LYS A 268 4.06 37.37 -25.41
C LYS A 268 3.52 38.80 -25.11
N ASN A 269 2.89 38.99 -23.97
CA ASN A 269 2.33 40.28 -23.52
C ASN A 269 3.27 41.03 -22.59
N TYR A 270 4.50 40.57 -22.42
CA TYR A 270 5.48 41.14 -21.50
C TYR A 270 6.74 41.63 -22.22
N PHE A 271 7.44 42.58 -21.58
CA PHE A 271 8.83 42.92 -21.81
C PHE A 271 9.66 42.42 -20.62
N TYR A 272 10.85 41.93 -20.91
CA TYR A 272 11.88 41.69 -19.91
C TYR A 272 12.78 42.90 -19.80
N LEU A 273 13.07 43.32 -18.58
CA LEU A 273 13.94 44.44 -18.24
C LEU A 273 15.28 43.86 -17.70
N PRO A 274 16.35 43.83 -18.50
CA PRO A 274 17.59 43.17 -18.11
C PRO A 274 18.30 43.77 -16.89
N LEU A 275 18.18 45.08 -16.69
CA LEU A 275 18.83 45.75 -15.53
C LEU A 275 18.13 45.43 -14.21
N GLU A 276 16.80 45.38 -14.22
CA GLU A 276 15.98 45.06 -13.05
C GLU A 276 15.75 43.57 -12.88
N ASP A 277 16.13 42.76 -13.90
CA ASP A 277 15.96 41.33 -13.96
C ASP A 277 14.53 40.87 -13.60
N THR A 278 13.55 41.47 -14.30
CA THR A 278 12.13 41.21 -14.09
C THR A 278 11.32 41.42 -15.37
N ALA A 279 10.13 40.85 -15.43
CA ALA A 279 9.20 41.06 -16.53
C ALA A 279 8.11 42.10 -16.14
N VAL A 280 7.74 42.95 -17.09
CA VAL A 280 6.65 43.91 -16.96
C VAL A 280 5.67 43.78 -18.11
N HIS A 281 4.37 43.91 -17.82
CA HIS A 281 3.35 43.86 -18.86
C HIS A 281 3.56 45.01 -19.87
N LYS A 282 3.30 44.76 -21.15
CA LYS A 282 3.54 45.68 -22.23
C LYS A 282 2.83 47.04 -22.06
N SER A 283 1.65 47.06 -21.40
CA SER A 283 0.93 48.30 -21.12
C SER A 283 1.72 49.30 -20.27
N ILE A 284 2.63 48.79 -19.43
CA ILE A 284 3.54 49.61 -18.59
C ILE A 284 4.92 49.70 -19.26
N GLY A 285 5.42 48.58 -19.75
CA GLY A 285 6.76 48.49 -20.32
C GLY A 285 6.96 49.35 -21.59
N ILE A 286 5.92 49.83 -22.26
CA ILE A 286 6.04 50.73 -23.39
C ILE A 286 6.66 52.10 -22.99
N TYR A 287 6.57 52.50 -21.71
CA TYR A 287 7.14 53.72 -21.17
C TYR A 287 8.63 53.59 -20.77
N VAL A 288 9.18 52.40 -20.80
CA VAL A 288 10.62 52.16 -20.61
C VAL A 288 11.34 52.35 -21.95
N ASP A 289 12.53 52.95 -21.93
CA ASP A 289 13.34 53.18 -23.13
C ASP A 289 13.58 51.89 -23.89
N ALA A 290 13.54 51.94 -25.22
CA ALA A 290 13.62 50.76 -26.08
C ALA A 290 14.94 49.94 -25.92
N GLU A 291 16.02 50.64 -25.55
CA GLU A 291 17.33 50.02 -25.32
C GLU A 291 17.40 49.25 -23.96
N HIS A 292 16.53 49.58 -23.01
CA HIS A 292 16.45 48.92 -21.68
C HIS A 292 15.37 47.86 -21.57
N ARG A 293 14.66 47.53 -22.65
CA ARG A 293 13.62 46.51 -22.68
C ARG A 293 13.79 45.52 -23.83
N GLN A 294 13.48 44.26 -23.58
CA GLN A 294 13.49 43.20 -24.57
C GLN A 294 12.14 42.48 -24.59
N LYS A 295 11.77 41.84 -25.73
CA LYS A 295 10.60 40.96 -25.74
C LYS A 295 10.84 39.82 -24.78
N ALA A 296 9.94 39.60 -23.84
CA ALA A 296 10.06 38.48 -22.90
C ALA A 296 9.93 37.16 -23.66
N LYS A 297 10.69 36.15 -23.20
CA LYS A 297 10.59 34.76 -23.55
C LYS A 297 10.00 34.01 -22.37
N ALA A 298 9.64 32.74 -22.55
CA ALA A 298 9.06 31.96 -21.49
C ALA A 298 9.96 31.84 -20.23
N ASP A 299 11.27 31.79 -20.42
CA ASP A 299 12.29 31.70 -19.36
C ASP A 299 12.71 33.06 -18.77
N THR A 300 12.35 34.18 -19.40
CA THR A 300 12.64 35.52 -18.91
C THR A 300 11.38 36.30 -18.49
N CYS A 301 10.19 35.68 -18.59
CA CYS A 301 8.94 36.31 -18.21
C CYS A 301 8.58 35.96 -16.76
N TYR A 302 9.28 36.56 -15.79
CA TYR A 302 9.06 36.30 -14.37
C TYR A 302 9.15 37.58 -13.53
N GLN A 303 8.59 37.46 -12.34
CA GLN A 303 8.84 38.39 -11.22
C GLN A 303 9.54 37.64 -10.09
N LYS A 304 10.48 38.31 -9.44
CA LYS A 304 11.18 37.82 -8.28
C LYS A 304 10.43 38.19 -7.00
N THR A 305 10.39 37.24 -6.06
CA THR A 305 9.81 37.44 -4.74
C THR A 305 10.74 36.87 -3.71
N GLU A 306 11.08 37.64 -2.69
CA GLU A 306 11.80 37.15 -1.51
C GLU A 306 10.81 36.71 -0.46
N GLY A 307 11.06 35.58 0.19
CA GLY A 307 10.17 35.09 1.23
C GLY A 307 10.49 33.69 1.71
N LEU A 308 9.59 33.17 2.53
CA LEU A 308 9.59 31.77 2.95
C LEU A 308 8.70 30.96 1.99
N PHE A 309 9.25 29.94 1.40
CA PHE A 309 8.57 29.08 0.42
C PHE A 309 8.57 27.62 0.87
N PHE A 310 7.48 26.93 0.56
CA PHE A 310 7.30 25.52 0.83
C PHE A 310 7.26 24.73 -0.49
N PRO A 311 7.99 23.60 -0.60
CA PRO A 311 8.00 22.80 -1.82
C PRO A 311 6.65 22.10 -2.04
N GLN A 312 6.22 22.00 -3.31
CA GLN A 312 5.07 21.22 -3.72
C GLN A 312 5.48 20.25 -4.86
N PRO A 313 5.32 18.93 -4.65
CA PRO A 313 5.69 17.92 -5.66
C PRO A 313 4.89 18.04 -6.96
N ALA A 314 3.64 18.49 -6.86
CA ALA A 314 2.77 18.89 -7.95
C ALA A 314 2.25 20.30 -7.69
N VAL A 315 2.00 21.08 -8.74
CA VAL A 315 1.46 22.45 -8.59
C VAL A 315 0.01 22.35 -8.08
N ARG A 316 -0.17 22.64 -6.79
CA ARG A 316 -1.48 22.66 -6.10
C ARG A 316 -1.89 24.08 -5.74
N PHE A 317 -0.92 24.89 -5.34
CA PHE A 317 -1.14 26.25 -4.86
C PHE A 317 -0.57 27.28 -5.81
N GLN A 318 -1.29 28.39 -5.95
CA GLN A 318 -0.94 29.52 -6.77
C GLN A 318 -0.80 30.79 -5.91
N PRO A 319 0.09 31.73 -6.26
CA PRO A 319 1.05 31.62 -7.35
C PRO A 319 2.13 30.58 -7.06
N ASP A 320 2.55 29.87 -8.11
CA ASP A 320 3.67 28.93 -8.05
C ASP A 320 4.99 29.65 -8.27
N PHE A 321 6.03 29.18 -7.58
CA PHE A 321 7.36 29.76 -7.62
C PHE A 321 8.40 28.70 -7.98
N TYR A 322 9.52 29.15 -8.56
CA TYR A 322 10.61 28.29 -9.02
C TYR A 322 11.95 28.94 -8.74
N ARG A 323 13.00 28.15 -8.52
CA ARG A 323 14.37 28.65 -8.53
C ARG A 323 14.78 29.03 -9.95
N GLU A 324 14.53 28.11 -10.90
CA GLU A 324 14.76 28.34 -12.33
C GLU A 324 13.57 27.83 -13.17
N TYR A 325 13.47 28.30 -14.40
CA TYR A 325 12.36 28.00 -15.30
C TYR A 325 12.14 26.48 -15.44
N ARG A 326 10.94 26.00 -15.08
CA ARG A 326 10.53 24.60 -15.10
C ARG A 326 11.34 23.64 -14.22
N GLN A 327 12.13 24.15 -13.28
CA GLN A 327 12.85 23.31 -12.32
C GLN A 327 11.88 22.75 -11.25
N ALA A 328 11.89 21.46 -11.06
CA ALA A 328 11.15 20.81 -9.98
C ALA A 328 11.99 20.74 -8.68
N PRO A 329 11.35 20.75 -7.51
CA PRO A 329 9.93 21.00 -7.29
C PRO A 329 9.56 22.46 -7.53
N SER A 330 8.27 22.74 -7.74
CA SER A 330 7.74 24.10 -7.58
C SER A 330 7.51 24.41 -6.10
N PHE A 331 7.27 25.68 -5.80
CA PHE A 331 7.10 26.17 -4.42
C PHE A 331 5.87 27.06 -4.33
N PHE A 332 5.36 27.23 -3.12
CA PHE A 332 4.29 28.18 -2.80
C PHE A 332 4.61 28.94 -1.51
N ARG A 333 3.86 30.01 -1.25
CA ARG A 333 3.96 30.81 -0.02
C ARG A 333 2.67 30.76 0.75
N ILE A 334 2.79 30.88 2.07
CA ILE A 334 1.68 31.18 2.97
C ILE A 334 1.81 32.64 3.38
N GLU A 335 0.88 33.51 2.98
CA GLU A 335 0.96 34.93 3.27
C GLU A 335 0.22 35.30 4.56
N ASN A 336 -1.10 35.13 4.60
CA ASN A 336 -1.93 35.49 5.75
C ASN A 336 -2.76 34.31 6.27
N SER A 337 -3.01 33.32 5.42
CA SER A 337 -3.79 32.14 5.73
C SER A 337 -3.33 30.99 4.83
N TRP A 338 -3.79 29.79 5.13
CA TRP A 338 -3.60 28.65 4.26
C TRP A 338 -4.15 28.94 2.84
N PRO A 339 -3.37 28.74 1.77
CA PRO A 339 -3.74 29.18 0.42
C PRO A 339 -4.80 28.31 -0.28
N GLY A 340 -5.21 27.20 0.33
CA GLY A 340 -6.12 26.22 -0.28
C GLY A 340 -7.31 25.86 0.60
N ASN A 341 -8.18 25.02 0.05
CA ASN A 341 -9.27 24.39 0.79
C ASN A 341 -8.85 23.01 1.35
N GLU A 342 -9.75 22.34 2.05
CA GLU A 342 -9.50 21.02 2.66
C GLU A 342 -9.10 19.96 1.62
N LEU A 343 -9.70 19.97 0.43
CA LEU A 343 -9.38 19.02 -0.65
C LEU A 343 -7.96 19.25 -1.19
N GLU A 344 -7.56 20.52 -1.35
CA GLU A 344 -6.20 20.86 -1.81
C GLU A 344 -5.17 20.52 -0.76
N LEU A 345 -5.47 20.71 0.53
CA LEU A 345 -4.63 20.25 1.63
C LEU A 345 -4.46 18.72 1.62
N LYS A 346 -5.56 17.99 1.46
CA LYS A 346 -5.54 16.54 1.36
C LYS A 346 -4.71 16.06 0.17
N ASN A 347 -4.91 16.67 -1.01
CA ASN A 347 -4.15 16.33 -2.21
C ASN A 347 -2.65 16.62 -2.05
N TYR A 348 -2.30 17.74 -1.41
CA TYR A 348 -0.90 18.07 -1.13
C TYR A 348 -0.26 17.07 -0.17
N ALA A 349 -0.96 16.69 0.89
CA ALA A 349 -0.49 15.66 1.81
C ALA A 349 -0.30 14.30 1.10
N CYS A 350 -1.22 13.91 0.21
CA CYS A 350 -1.06 12.71 -0.61
C CYS A 350 0.18 12.76 -1.51
N ASP A 351 0.43 13.90 -2.18
CA ASP A 351 1.60 14.08 -3.04
C ASP A 351 2.91 13.92 -2.24
N LEU A 352 2.96 14.45 -1.01
CA LEU A 352 4.12 14.30 -0.11
C LEU A 352 4.28 12.85 0.36
N LEU A 353 3.20 12.20 0.81
CA LEU A 353 3.23 10.81 1.26
C LEU A 353 3.75 9.86 0.17
N GLN A 354 3.32 10.05 -1.09
CA GLN A 354 3.79 9.23 -2.22
C GLN A 354 5.29 9.35 -2.48
N ARG A 355 5.92 10.46 -2.08
CA ARG A 355 7.37 10.68 -2.22
C ARG A 355 8.20 10.03 -1.11
N LEU A 356 7.56 9.53 -0.06
CA LEU A 356 8.21 8.87 1.08
C LEU A 356 8.33 7.34 0.91
N LEU A 357 7.69 6.75 -0.09
CA LEU A 357 7.81 5.35 -0.47
C LEU A 357 8.90 5.14 -1.53
#